data_3cd538a078ac9343ed8bc99ae4d11f5a
#
_entry.id   3cd538a078ac9343ed8bc99ae4d11f5a
#
_cell.length_a   1.000
_cell.length_b   1.000
_cell.length_c   1.000
_cell.angle_alpha   90.00
_cell.angle_beta   90.00
_cell.angle_gamma   90.00
#
_symmetry.space_group_name_H-M   'P 1'
#
loop_
_entity.id
_entity.type
_entity.pdbx_description
1 polymer ?
#
loop_
_entity_poly.entity_id
_entity_poly.type
_entity_poly.pdbx_seq_one_letter_code
_entity_poly.pdbx_strand_id
1 'polypeptide(L)'
;REVWDSLELIVREHPILLNRAPTLHRLGVKAFEPKLIEGDAIELHPLTCAAFNADFDGDQMAVHIPLSLEAQLEARVLMMSTNNILSPSNGKPIIVPSQDMILGIYYLSQPPYQTDRVEGYFVNTSEIEHALEIGQIKVHSRIVSRFATVDEKGNTKYEKHISTAGRFLLANLIPKNINNKFALVEIGRAH
;
A
#
# COMPACT_ATOMS: atom_id res chain seq x y z
N ARG A 1 8.19 26.95 17.26
CA ARG A 1 9.11 26.39 16.25
C ARG A 1 10.09 25.42 16.90
N GLU A 2 10.87 25.86 17.91
CA GLU A 2 11.84 25.03 18.64
C GLU A 2 11.22 23.78 19.29
N VAL A 3 10.02 23.92 19.87
CA VAL A 3 9.27 22.78 20.45
C VAL A 3 8.89 21.75 19.38
N TRP A 4 8.49 22.21 18.20
CA TRP A 4 8.13 21.35 17.10
C TRP A 4 9.34 20.56 16.57
N ASP A 5 10.46 21.27 16.39
CA ASP A 5 11.70 20.65 15.93
C ASP A 5 12.22 19.61 16.93
N SER A 6 12.12 19.89 18.24
CA SER A 6 12.48 18.94 19.29
C SER A 6 11.53 17.73 19.33
N LEU A 7 10.25 17.96 19.12
CA LEU A 7 9.25 16.89 19.09
C LEU A 7 9.48 15.95 17.90
N GLU A 8 9.81 16.48 16.74
CA GLU A 8 10.11 15.70 15.54
C GLU A 8 11.28 14.73 15.75
N LEU A 9 12.29 15.13 16.49
CA LEU A 9 13.44 14.28 16.83
C LEU A 9 13.05 13.12 17.75
N ILE A 10 12.18 13.38 18.74
CA ILE A 10 11.74 12.36 19.71
C ILE A 10 10.79 11.37 19.02
N VAL A 11 9.89 11.85 18.20
CA VAL A 11 8.85 11.05 17.54
C VAL A 11 9.42 9.98 16.61
N ARG A 12 10.54 10.23 15.94
CA ARG A 12 11.18 9.29 15.00
C ARG A 12 11.50 7.93 15.59
N GLU A 13 11.75 7.85 16.88
CA GLU A 13 12.17 6.59 17.54
C GLU A 13 11.17 6.10 18.59
N HIS A 14 10.02 6.78 18.74
CA HIS A 14 9.07 6.47 19.81
C HIS A 14 7.77 5.92 19.23
N PRO A 15 7.50 4.61 19.36
CA PRO A 15 6.24 4.04 18.90
C PRO A 15 5.07 4.54 19.76
N ILE A 16 3.91 4.71 19.15
CA ILE A 16 2.65 5.01 19.83
C ILE A 16 1.68 3.87 19.64
N LEU A 17 0.74 3.72 20.58
CA LEU A 17 -0.35 2.77 20.47
C LEU A 17 -1.64 3.52 20.13
N LEU A 18 -2.35 3.04 19.12
CA LEU A 18 -3.69 3.50 18.79
C LEU A 18 -4.71 2.43 19.20
N ASN A 19 -5.81 2.88 19.80
CA ASN A 19 -6.93 2.04 20.17
C ASN A 19 -8.25 2.69 19.76
N ARG A 20 -9.13 1.92 19.13
CA ARG A 20 -10.52 2.30 18.90
C ARG A 20 -11.44 1.47 19.77
N ALA A 21 -12.31 2.14 20.54
CA ALA A 21 -13.37 1.47 21.31
C ALA A 21 -14.58 1.15 20.39
N PRO A 22 -15.24 -0.02 20.57
CA PRO A 22 -14.92 -1.09 21.51
C PRO A 22 -13.76 -1.96 21.04
N THR A 23 -12.86 -2.35 21.94
CA THR A 23 -11.76 -3.27 21.65
C THR A 23 -12.26 -4.70 21.72
N LEU A 24 -12.70 -5.25 20.60
CA LEU A 24 -13.31 -6.58 20.51
C LEU A 24 -12.29 -7.72 20.45
N HIS A 25 -11.07 -7.43 19.97
CA HIS A 25 -9.98 -8.39 19.84
C HIS A 25 -8.62 -7.68 19.94
N ARG A 26 -7.55 -8.45 20.09
CA ARG A 26 -6.20 -7.92 20.29
C ARG A 26 -5.69 -6.97 19.19
N LEU A 27 -6.23 -7.05 17.98
CA LEU A 27 -5.85 -6.19 16.86
C LEU A 27 -6.53 -4.81 16.90
N GLY A 28 -7.45 -4.59 17.83
CA GLY A 28 -8.03 -3.28 18.13
C GLY A 28 -7.08 -2.34 18.86
N VAL A 29 -5.88 -2.82 19.24
CA VAL A 29 -4.76 -2.02 19.74
C VAL A 29 -3.54 -2.37 18.92
N LYS A 30 -2.93 -1.38 18.26
CA LYS A 30 -1.73 -1.57 17.43
C LYS A 30 -0.73 -0.45 17.65
N ALA A 31 0.54 -0.76 17.48
CA ALA A 31 1.62 0.21 17.49
C ALA A 31 1.89 0.76 16.09
N PHE A 32 2.26 2.02 16.05
CA PHE A 32 2.62 2.76 14.85
C PHE A 32 3.83 3.64 15.11
N GLU A 33 4.59 3.92 14.06
CA GLU A 33 5.55 5.00 14.07
C GLU A 33 4.81 6.30 13.73
N PRO A 34 4.77 7.29 14.64
CA PRO A 34 4.03 8.51 14.40
C PRO A 34 4.78 9.43 13.45
N LYS A 35 4.01 10.19 12.67
CA LYS A 35 4.50 11.30 11.85
C LYS A 35 3.71 12.55 12.23
N LEU A 36 4.43 13.64 12.50
CA LEU A 36 3.78 14.91 12.80
C LEU A 36 3.17 15.50 11.51
N ILE A 37 1.92 15.90 11.62
CA ILE A 37 1.16 16.58 10.57
C ILE A 37 0.51 17.84 11.15
N GLU A 38 0.15 18.77 10.29
CA GLU A 38 -0.68 19.93 10.66
C GLU A 38 -2.15 19.53 10.62
N GLY A 39 -2.94 19.96 11.60
CA GLY A 39 -4.35 19.68 11.70
C GLY A 39 -4.75 19.02 13.00
N ASP A 40 -6.05 18.83 13.21
CA ASP A 40 -6.66 18.33 14.45
C ASP A 40 -7.14 16.87 14.36
N ALA A 41 -6.82 16.18 13.29
CA ALA A 41 -7.25 14.81 13.04
C ALA A 41 -6.06 13.83 12.97
N ILE A 42 -6.32 12.58 13.34
CA ILE A 42 -5.36 11.48 13.16
C ILE A 42 -5.49 10.96 11.73
N GLU A 43 -4.42 11.02 10.96
CA GLU A 43 -4.35 10.35 9.66
C GLU A 43 -3.98 8.88 9.87
N LEU A 44 -4.91 7.99 9.54
CA LEU A 44 -4.74 6.55 9.67
C LEU A 44 -4.63 5.90 8.28
N HIS A 45 -3.68 4.97 8.14
CA HIS A 45 -3.56 4.23 6.89
C HIS A 45 -4.80 3.37 6.63
N PRO A 46 -5.46 3.49 5.46
CA PRO A 46 -6.74 2.82 5.19
C PRO A 46 -6.72 1.29 5.35
N LEU A 47 -5.61 0.63 5.07
CA LEU A 47 -5.48 -0.83 5.24
C LEU A 47 -5.60 -1.30 6.70
N THR A 48 -5.42 -0.41 7.68
CA THR A 48 -5.55 -0.75 9.10
C THR A 48 -6.97 -0.59 9.63
N CYS A 49 -7.85 0.08 8.89
CA CYS A 49 -9.22 0.35 9.29
C CYS A 49 -10.02 -0.93 9.59
N ALA A 50 -9.84 -1.99 8.79
CA ALA A 50 -10.53 -3.26 8.99
C ALA A 50 -10.22 -3.89 10.35
N ALA A 51 -8.97 -3.80 10.83
CA ALA A 51 -8.57 -4.34 12.13
C ALA A 51 -9.18 -3.57 13.31
N PHE A 52 -9.33 -2.26 13.19
CA PHE A 52 -9.96 -1.41 14.18
C PHE A 52 -11.49 -1.35 14.05
N ASN A 53 -12.03 -1.89 12.96
CA ASN A 53 -13.41 -1.64 12.54
C ASN A 53 -13.72 -0.13 12.53
N ALA A 54 -12.79 0.65 11.98
CA ALA A 54 -12.84 2.10 11.93
C ALA A 54 -13.25 2.60 10.55
N ASP A 55 -13.99 3.70 10.52
CA ASP A 55 -14.28 4.48 9.32
C ASP A 55 -13.96 5.96 9.58
N PHE A 56 -14.13 6.80 8.57
CA PHE A 56 -13.76 8.21 8.64
C PHE A 56 -14.98 9.14 8.74
N ASP A 57 -16.04 8.67 9.39
CA ASP A 57 -17.30 9.42 9.58
C ASP A 57 -17.37 10.22 10.89
N GLY A 58 -16.28 10.26 11.64
CA GLY A 58 -16.18 10.93 12.93
C GLY A 58 -15.72 10.03 14.07
N ASP A 59 -15.19 8.86 13.78
CA ASP A 59 -14.60 7.95 14.75
C ASP A 59 -13.48 8.63 15.55
N GLN A 60 -13.38 8.27 16.82
CA GLN A 60 -12.31 8.70 17.72
C GLN A 60 -11.43 7.53 18.11
N MET A 61 -10.15 7.81 18.33
CA MET A 61 -9.17 6.84 18.79
C MET A 61 -8.42 7.36 20.00
N ALA A 62 -8.10 6.46 20.93
CA ALA A 62 -7.20 6.75 22.04
C ALA A 62 -5.76 6.56 21.58
N VAL A 63 -4.90 7.50 21.97
CA VAL A 63 -3.44 7.45 21.73
C VAL A 63 -2.77 7.17 23.07
N HIS A 64 -1.94 6.12 23.12
CA HIS A 64 -1.14 5.75 24.27
C HIS A 64 0.34 5.81 23.94
N ILE A 65 1.13 6.38 24.83
CA ILE A 65 2.56 6.54 24.67
C ILE A 65 3.27 5.63 25.67
N PRO A 66 3.96 4.55 25.23
CA PRO A 66 4.74 3.71 26.11
C PRO A 66 5.95 4.49 26.66
N LEU A 67 6.08 4.56 27.99
CA LEU A 67 7.12 5.38 28.63
C LEU A 67 8.38 4.58 28.99
N SER A 68 8.24 3.30 29.39
CA SER A 68 9.40 2.48 29.74
C SER A 68 10.03 1.86 28.46
N LEU A 69 11.32 1.55 28.55
CA LEU A 69 12.04 0.88 27.46
C LEU A 69 11.45 -0.50 27.15
N GLU A 70 11.05 -1.23 28.17
CA GLU A 70 10.40 -2.55 28.02
C GLU A 70 9.07 -2.41 27.28
N ALA A 71 8.24 -1.42 27.61
CA ALA A 71 6.97 -1.17 26.93
C ALA A 71 7.17 -0.74 25.48
N GLN A 72 8.19 0.08 25.20
CA GLN A 72 8.55 0.48 23.85
C GLN A 72 9.04 -0.71 23.01
N LEU A 73 9.85 -1.58 23.60
CA LEU A 73 10.33 -2.79 22.94
C LEU A 73 9.18 -3.75 22.64
N GLU A 74 8.26 -3.95 23.60
CA GLU A 74 7.07 -4.77 23.41
C GLU A 74 6.18 -4.20 22.29
N ALA A 75 5.96 -2.88 22.27
CA ALA A 75 5.23 -2.20 21.21
C ALA A 75 5.87 -2.44 19.83
N ARG A 76 7.19 -2.33 19.71
CA ARG A 76 7.92 -2.54 18.45
C ARG A 76 7.92 -3.99 17.99
N VAL A 77 8.15 -4.94 18.88
CA VAL A 77 8.32 -6.34 18.49
C VAL A 77 6.99 -7.04 18.29
N LEU A 78 6.02 -6.82 19.19
CA LEU A 78 4.77 -7.57 19.22
C LEU A 78 3.58 -6.80 18.63
N MET A 79 3.52 -5.48 18.80
CA MET A 79 2.31 -4.71 18.53
C MET A 79 2.35 -3.88 17.24
N MET A 80 3.50 -3.76 16.58
CA MET A 80 3.59 -3.01 15.31
C MET A 80 2.58 -3.53 14.29
N SER A 81 1.88 -2.62 13.63
CA SER A 81 0.89 -2.95 12.62
C SER A 81 1.48 -3.78 11.47
N THR A 82 2.74 -3.54 11.11
CA THR A 82 3.49 -4.27 10.09
C THR A 82 3.80 -5.72 10.48
N ASN A 83 3.88 -6.02 11.78
CA ASN A 83 4.12 -7.38 12.29
C ASN A 83 2.81 -8.17 12.48
N ASN A 84 1.65 -7.51 12.41
CA ASN A 84 0.34 -8.10 12.65
C ASN A 84 -0.53 -8.08 11.38
N ILE A 85 0.00 -8.63 10.30
CA ILE A 85 -0.66 -8.72 8.99
C ILE A 85 -1.63 -9.90 8.95
N LEU A 86 -1.27 -11.01 9.60
CA LEU A 86 -2.06 -12.24 9.60
C LEU A 86 -2.96 -12.35 10.83
N SER A 87 -4.16 -12.88 10.63
CA SER A 87 -5.08 -13.20 11.72
C SER A 87 -4.55 -14.35 12.58
N PRO A 88 -4.49 -14.19 13.90
CA PRO A 88 -4.09 -15.27 14.79
C PRO A 88 -5.12 -16.40 14.89
N SER A 89 -6.38 -16.16 14.48
CA SER A 89 -7.45 -17.15 14.55
C SER A 89 -7.42 -18.14 13.40
N ASN A 90 -7.04 -17.71 12.20
CA ASN A 90 -7.14 -18.52 10.98
C ASN A 90 -5.93 -18.40 10.03
N GLY A 91 -4.93 -17.59 10.38
CA GLY A 91 -3.73 -17.35 9.56
C GLY A 91 -3.99 -16.58 8.25
N LYS A 92 -5.20 -16.12 8.00
CA LYS A 92 -5.51 -15.34 6.79
C LYS A 92 -5.04 -13.90 6.94
N PRO A 93 -4.66 -13.21 5.85
CA PRO A 93 -4.35 -11.80 5.89
C PRO A 93 -5.55 -10.97 6.37
N ILE A 94 -5.31 -10.03 7.27
CA ILE A 94 -6.31 -9.04 7.72
C ILE A 94 -6.12 -7.74 6.95
N ILE A 95 -4.87 -7.42 6.64
CA ILE A 95 -4.52 -6.23 5.86
C ILE A 95 -4.69 -6.60 4.39
N VAL A 96 -5.87 -6.34 3.87
CA VAL A 96 -6.24 -6.60 2.47
C VAL A 96 -6.93 -5.37 1.89
N PRO A 97 -6.78 -5.10 0.59
CA PRO A 97 -7.56 -4.05 -0.07
C PRO A 97 -9.06 -4.30 0.12
N SER A 98 -9.80 -3.24 0.40
CA SER A 98 -11.25 -3.28 0.60
C SER A 98 -11.93 -2.06 -0.02
N GLN A 99 -13.24 -2.13 -0.25
CA GLN A 99 -14.09 -1.02 -0.71
C GLN A 99 -13.47 -0.23 -1.88
N ASP A 100 -13.15 1.04 -1.69
CA ASP A 100 -12.63 1.95 -2.72
C ASP A 100 -11.28 1.51 -3.29
N MET A 101 -10.45 0.83 -2.48
CA MET A 101 -9.18 0.27 -2.97
C MET A 101 -9.41 -0.83 -4.00
N ILE A 102 -10.41 -1.70 -3.79
CA ILE A 102 -10.77 -2.73 -4.78
C ILE A 102 -11.28 -2.08 -6.06
N LEU A 103 -12.13 -1.05 -5.92
CA LEU A 103 -12.63 -0.30 -7.06
C LEU A 103 -11.48 0.40 -7.82
N GLY A 104 -10.53 0.99 -7.11
CA GLY A 104 -9.33 1.61 -7.68
C GLY A 104 -8.45 0.61 -8.44
N ILE A 105 -8.18 -0.55 -7.85
CA ILE A 105 -7.41 -1.63 -8.50
C ILE A 105 -8.15 -2.14 -9.75
N TYR A 106 -9.46 -2.34 -9.65
CA TYR A 106 -10.29 -2.71 -10.78
C TYR A 106 -10.20 -1.68 -11.92
N TYR A 107 -10.33 -0.39 -11.59
CA TYR A 107 -10.20 0.70 -12.57
C TYR A 107 -8.82 0.70 -13.24
N LEU A 108 -7.74 0.60 -12.48
CA LEU A 108 -6.37 0.54 -13.00
C LEU A 108 -6.12 -0.68 -13.90
N SER A 109 -6.80 -1.81 -13.62
CA SER A 109 -6.62 -3.06 -14.36
C SER A 109 -7.47 -3.17 -15.64
N GLN A 110 -8.33 -2.18 -15.92
CA GLN A 110 -9.20 -2.20 -17.11
C GLN A 110 -8.38 -2.33 -18.41
N PRO A 111 -8.93 -3.03 -19.42
CA PRO A 111 -8.32 -3.12 -20.73
C PRO A 111 -8.35 -1.76 -21.45
N PRO A 112 -7.51 -1.59 -22.47
CA PRO A 112 -7.51 -0.37 -23.25
C PRO A 112 -8.87 -0.18 -23.93
N TYR A 113 -9.35 1.05 -23.96
CA TYR A 113 -10.56 1.40 -24.71
C TYR A 113 -10.29 1.24 -26.21
N GLN A 114 -10.78 0.18 -26.82
CA GLN A 114 -10.99 -0.08 -28.26
C GLN A 114 -9.94 0.43 -29.29
N THR A 115 -8.72 0.77 -28.89
CA THR A 115 -7.68 1.18 -29.82
C THR A 115 -6.60 0.11 -29.91
N ASP A 116 -6.43 -0.51 -31.09
CA ASP A 116 -5.28 -1.38 -31.39
C ASP A 116 -3.97 -0.59 -31.50
N ARG A 117 -4.03 0.73 -31.46
CA ARG A 117 -2.88 1.62 -31.60
C ARG A 117 -2.11 1.72 -30.27
N VAL A 118 -0.81 1.52 -30.35
CA VAL A 118 0.12 1.80 -29.26
C VAL A 118 0.36 3.31 -29.18
N GLU A 119 0.09 3.89 -28.02
CA GLU A 119 0.20 5.34 -27.79
C GLU A 119 1.60 5.77 -27.33
N GLY A 120 2.41 4.84 -26.84
CA GLY A 120 3.76 5.17 -26.39
C GLY A 120 4.66 3.94 -26.17
N TYR A 121 5.97 4.21 -26.18
CA TYR A 121 7.03 3.24 -25.89
C TYR A 121 7.86 3.79 -24.73
N PHE A 122 7.99 3.01 -23.65
CA PHE A 122 8.67 3.42 -22.43
C PHE A 122 9.71 2.38 -22.04
N VAL A 123 10.80 2.82 -21.42
CA VAL A 123 11.89 1.95 -20.99
C VAL A 123 11.62 1.37 -19.60
N ASN A 124 11.03 2.16 -18.72
CA ASN A 124 10.79 1.80 -17.33
C ASN A 124 9.48 2.42 -16.78
N THR A 125 9.11 2.02 -15.57
CA THR A 125 7.89 2.49 -14.90
C THR A 125 7.94 3.98 -14.58
N SER A 126 9.11 4.53 -14.24
CA SER A 126 9.24 5.97 -13.93
C SER A 126 8.94 6.87 -15.12
N GLU A 127 9.29 6.43 -16.35
CA GLU A 127 8.89 7.17 -17.57
C GLU A 127 7.37 7.12 -17.77
N ILE A 128 6.73 5.99 -17.45
CA ILE A 128 5.26 5.85 -17.52
C ILE A 128 4.59 6.79 -16.51
N GLU A 129 5.08 6.84 -15.27
CA GLU A 129 4.58 7.74 -14.22
C GLU A 129 4.70 9.20 -14.66
N HIS A 130 5.86 9.59 -15.15
CA HIS A 130 6.08 10.95 -15.65
C HIS A 130 5.16 11.30 -16.84
N ALA A 131 4.99 10.38 -17.80
CA ALA A 131 4.10 10.58 -18.93
C ALA A 131 2.61 10.71 -18.52
N LEU A 132 2.20 10.02 -17.43
CA LEU A 132 0.88 10.18 -16.82
C LEU A 132 0.73 11.54 -16.14
N GLU A 133 1.75 11.99 -15.38
CA GLU A 133 1.74 13.27 -14.67
C GLU A 133 1.60 14.46 -15.63
N ILE A 134 2.33 14.46 -16.76
CA ILE A 134 2.25 15.52 -17.77
C ILE A 134 1.04 15.36 -18.70
N GLY A 135 0.22 14.31 -18.53
CA GLY A 135 -0.98 14.09 -19.34
C GLY A 135 -0.72 13.63 -20.78
N GLN A 136 0.50 13.14 -21.08
CA GLN A 136 0.85 12.61 -22.41
C GLN A 136 0.10 11.32 -22.71
N ILE A 137 -0.12 10.49 -21.71
CA ILE A 137 -0.88 9.25 -21.78
C ILE A 137 -1.94 9.21 -20.68
N LYS A 138 -2.93 8.34 -20.83
CA LYS A 138 -3.96 8.07 -19.82
C LYS A 138 -3.70 6.70 -19.18
N VAL A 139 -4.33 6.47 -18.03
CA VAL A 139 -4.21 5.20 -17.29
C VAL A 139 -4.52 3.97 -18.15
N HIS A 140 -5.49 4.09 -19.07
CA HIS A 140 -5.91 3.00 -19.97
C HIS A 140 -5.25 3.07 -21.36
N SER A 141 -4.30 3.98 -21.56
CA SER A 141 -3.54 4.06 -22.81
C SER A 141 -2.76 2.76 -23.03
N ARG A 142 -2.86 2.20 -24.24
CA ARG A 142 -2.09 1.02 -24.64
C ARG A 142 -0.66 1.41 -24.94
N ILE A 143 0.25 0.90 -24.15
CA ILE A 143 1.68 1.22 -24.22
C ILE A 143 2.54 -0.03 -24.30
N VAL A 144 3.78 0.16 -24.70
CA VAL A 144 4.82 -0.87 -24.73
C VAL A 144 5.92 -0.48 -23.76
N SER A 145 6.25 -1.36 -22.83
CA SER A 145 7.39 -1.15 -21.93
C SER A 145 8.15 -2.45 -21.67
N ARG A 146 9.38 -2.30 -21.18
CA ARG A 146 10.17 -3.41 -20.70
C ARG A 146 9.87 -3.64 -19.23
N PHE A 147 9.71 -4.90 -18.86
CA PHE A 147 9.47 -5.30 -17.49
C PHE A 147 10.48 -6.36 -17.05
N ALA A 148 11.03 -6.19 -15.85
CA ALA A 148 11.98 -7.13 -15.29
C ALA A 148 11.21 -8.34 -14.72
N THR A 149 11.44 -9.51 -15.27
CA THR A 149 11.00 -10.80 -14.75
C THR A 149 12.20 -11.56 -14.19
N VAL A 150 11.98 -12.35 -13.15
CA VAL A 150 13.01 -13.21 -12.56
C VAL A 150 12.77 -14.63 -13.05
N ASP A 151 13.79 -15.23 -13.67
CA ASP A 151 13.78 -16.62 -14.11
C ASP A 151 13.82 -17.57 -12.91
N GLU A 152 13.46 -18.85 -13.10
CA GLU A 152 13.54 -19.91 -12.08
C GLU A 152 14.94 -20.06 -11.47
N LYS A 153 15.97 -19.62 -12.19
CA LYS A 153 17.37 -19.59 -11.74
C LYS A 153 17.79 -18.32 -11.01
N GLY A 154 16.84 -17.40 -10.76
CA GLY A 154 17.11 -16.12 -10.08
C GLY A 154 17.72 -15.02 -10.96
N ASN A 155 17.86 -15.24 -12.28
CA ASN A 155 18.40 -14.24 -13.19
C ASN A 155 17.30 -13.24 -13.60
N THR A 156 17.64 -11.96 -13.63
CA THR A 156 16.72 -10.90 -14.10
C THR A 156 16.75 -10.86 -15.62
N LYS A 157 15.60 -11.09 -16.25
CA LYS A 157 15.39 -10.97 -17.68
C LYS A 157 14.43 -9.82 -17.96
N TYR A 158 14.75 -8.99 -18.94
CA TYR A 158 13.86 -7.91 -19.37
C TYR A 158 13.05 -8.36 -20.58
N GLU A 159 11.74 -8.42 -20.40
CA GLU A 159 10.81 -8.79 -21.47
C GLU A 159 9.97 -7.58 -21.88
N LYS A 160 9.68 -7.51 -23.17
CA LYS A 160 8.84 -6.46 -23.75
C LYS A 160 7.38 -6.87 -23.65
N HIS A 161 6.58 -6.08 -22.97
CA HIS A 161 5.15 -6.30 -22.80
C HIS A 161 4.33 -5.17 -23.42
N ILE A 162 3.15 -5.52 -23.93
CA ILE A 162 2.16 -4.58 -24.43
C ILE A 162 0.97 -4.66 -23.48
N SER A 163 0.69 -3.55 -22.79
CA SER A 163 -0.42 -3.48 -21.84
C SER A 163 -0.85 -2.02 -21.63
N THR A 164 -1.73 -1.77 -20.65
CA THR A 164 -2.11 -0.40 -20.26
C THR A 164 -1.14 0.18 -19.24
N ALA A 165 -1.04 1.52 -19.19
CA ALA A 165 -0.21 2.22 -18.21
C ALA A 165 -0.57 1.80 -16.77
N GLY A 166 -1.86 1.74 -16.43
CA GLY A 166 -2.32 1.31 -15.11
C GLY A 166 -1.91 -0.10 -14.74
N ARG A 167 -1.90 -1.05 -15.70
CA ARG A 167 -1.43 -2.42 -15.45
C ARG A 167 0.07 -2.49 -15.21
N PHE A 168 0.87 -1.66 -15.88
CA PHE A 168 2.30 -1.56 -15.60
C PHE A 168 2.56 -1.05 -14.19
N LEU A 169 1.80 -0.05 -13.71
CA LEU A 169 1.88 0.45 -12.33
C LEU A 169 1.53 -0.64 -11.32
N LEU A 170 0.43 -1.36 -11.52
CA LEU A 170 0.03 -2.47 -10.65
C LEU A 170 1.06 -3.60 -10.65
N ALA A 171 1.58 -3.99 -11.83
CA ALA A 171 2.60 -5.03 -11.93
C ALA A 171 3.91 -4.65 -11.23
N ASN A 172 4.24 -3.37 -11.14
CA ASN A 172 5.41 -2.87 -10.41
C ASN A 172 5.29 -3.06 -8.88
N LEU A 173 4.06 -3.04 -8.34
CA LEU A 173 3.80 -3.28 -6.92
C LEU A 173 3.95 -4.76 -6.52
N ILE A 174 3.84 -5.69 -7.48
CA ILE A 174 3.95 -7.12 -7.22
C ILE A 174 5.42 -7.49 -7.00
N PRO A 175 5.76 -8.27 -5.96
CA PRO A 175 7.12 -8.70 -5.66
C PRO A 175 7.82 -9.37 -6.85
N LYS A 176 9.12 -9.12 -7.02
CA LYS A 176 9.90 -9.58 -8.20
C LYS A 176 10.00 -11.10 -8.33
N ASN A 177 9.87 -11.83 -7.24
CA ASN A 177 9.93 -13.29 -7.20
C ASN A 177 8.64 -13.99 -7.67
N ILE A 178 7.59 -13.24 -7.97
CA ILE A 178 6.35 -13.79 -8.51
C ILE A 178 6.43 -13.78 -10.03
N ASN A 179 6.37 -14.98 -10.63
CA ASN A 179 6.36 -15.15 -12.07
C ASN A 179 5.01 -14.72 -12.66
N ASN A 180 5.04 -14.29 -13.92
CA ASN A 180 3.85 -13.95 -14.70
C ASN A 180 2.96 -12.85 -14.07
N LYS A 181 3.57 -11.78 -13.60
CA LYS A 181 2.88 -10.65 -12.93
C LYS A 181 1.75 -10.04 -13.75
N PHE A 182 1.92 -9.97 -15.08
CA PHE A 182 0.88 -9.42 -15.96
C PHE A 182 -0.36 -10.30 -16.02
N ALA A 183 -0.22 -11.61 -15.98
CA ALA A 183 -1.37 -12.51 -15.87
C ALA A 183 -2.16 -12.28 -14.59
N LEU A 184 -1.48 -12.04 -13.45
CA LEU A 184 -2.16 -11.72 -12.18
C LEU A 184 -2.94 -10.41 -12.26
N VAL A 185 -2.43 -9.42 -12.97
CA VAL A 185 -3.13 -8.14 -13.16
C VAL A 185 -4.28 -8.27 -14.17
N GLU A 186 -4.23 -9.24 -15.09
CA GLU A 186 -5.28 -9.54 -16.06
C GLU A 186 -6.42 -10.43 -15.51
N ILE A 187 -6.16 -11.21 -14.46
CA ILE A 187 -7.15 -12.13 -13.82
C ILE A 187 -8.35 -11.37 -13.22
N GLY A 188 -8.28 -10.07 -13.02
CA GLY A 188 -9.45 -9.25 -12.68
C GLY A 188 -10.61 -9.32 -13.69
N ARG A 189 -10.50 -10.14 -14.75
CA ARG A 189 -11.54 -10.42 -15.74
C ARG A 189 -12.32 -11.71 -15.53
N ALA A 190 -11.87 -12.58 -14.66
CA ALA A 190 -12.56 -13.85 -14.45
C ALA A 190 -13.57 -13.72 -13.31
N HIS A 191 -14.80 -13.54 -13.71
CA HIS A 191 -16.12 -13.62 -13.03
C HIS A 191 -16.79 -12.33 -12.69
#